data_f2c22c6375551b882aa4f35bf4606c73
#
_entry.id   f2c22c6375551b882aa4f35bf4606c73
#
_cell.length_a   1.000
_cell.length_b   1.000
_cell.length_c   1.000
_cell.angle_alpha   90.00
_cell.angle_beta   90.00
_cell.angle_gamma   90.00
#
_symmetry.space_group_name_H-M   'P 1'
#
loop_
_entity.id
_entity.type
_entity.pdbx_description
1 polymer ?
#
loop_
_entity_poly.entity_id
_entity_poly.type
_entity_poly.pdbx_seq_one_letter_code
_entity_poly.pdbx_strand_id
1 'polypeptide(L)'
;EDSKQRFLSLMKKEDGAEAKQKVDALEKRFTEILLTIPNIQHESVPVGKDESENVEVRRWGTPREFDFEVKDHVDVGAPLGLDFDTAAKESGARFAFMRGQIARLHRALAQFMLDTHTRENGYVECYTPYIVTASTMQGPGQLPKFEEDLFAAKKGGAFGEQEQMYLVPTAEVTLTNQVAGMMLSYKDLPLKVTAHTPCFRSEAGAYGRDT
;
A
#
# COMPACT_ATOMS: atom_id res chain seq x y z
N GLU A 1 59.86 -10.06 2.32
CA GLU A 1 59.53 -8.62 2.58
C GLU A 1 58.90 -7.98 1.36
N ASP A 2 59.32 -8.31 0.17
CA ASP A 2 58.82 -7.73 -1.11
C ASP A 2 57.36 -8.14 -1.44
N SER A 3 56.98 -9.38 -1.15
CA SER A 3 55.63 -9.90 -1.41
C SER A 3 54.57 -9.28 -0.51
N LYS A 4 54.91 -8.94 0.73
CA LYS A 4 54.01 -8.30 1.70
C LYS A 4 53.80 -6.81 1.39
N GLN A 5 54.87 -6.14 0.95
CA GLN A 5 54.80 -4.75 0.48
C GLN A 5 54.03 -4.64 -0.83
N ARG A 6 54.16 -5.60 -1.72
CA ARG A 6 53.42 -5.66 -2.99
C ARG A 6 51.92 -5.94 -2.77
N PHE A 7 51.60 -6.82 -1.81
CA PHE A 7 50.22 -7.08 -1.39
C PHE A 7 49.58 -5.84 -0.74
N LEU A 8 50.32 -5.15 0.13
CA LEU A 8 49.89 -3.91 0.76
C LEU A 8 49.75 -2.74 -0.23
N SER A 9 50.56 -2.73 -1.29
CA SER A 9 50.44 -1.73 -2.38
C SER A 9 49.26 -1.99 -3.29
N LEU A 10 48.84 -3.25 -3.44
CA LEU A 10 47.63 -3.65 -4.17
C LEU A 10 46.35 -3.34 -3.38
N MET A 11 46.48 -3.18 -2.05
CA MET A 11 45.40 -2.72 -1.18
C MET A 11 45.47 -1.21 -0.95
N LYS A 12 45.86 -0.43 -1.94
CA LYS A 12 45.73 1.03 -1.85
C LYS A 12 44.26 1.40 -1.55
N LYS A 13 44.06 2.30 -0.60
CA LYS A 13 42.74 2.78 -0.19
C LYS A 13 41.88 3.21 -1.37
N GLU A 14 42.48 3.73 -2.44
CA GLU A 14 41.82 4.18 -3.67
C GLU A 14 41.22 3.00 -4.47
N ASP A 15 41.96 1.90 -4.64
CA ASP A 15 41.49 0.71 -5.36
C ASP A 15 40.35 0.01 -4.59
N GLY A 16 40.42 0.01 -3.26
CA GLY A 16 39.37 -0.52 -2.40
C GLY A 16 38.09 0.35 -2.42
N ALA A 17 38.25 1.65 -2.50
CA ALA A 17 37.10 2.58 -2.59
C ALA A 17 36.38 2.47 -3.94
N GLU A 18 37.14 2.38 -5.06
CA GLU A 18 36.58 2.19 -6.39
C GLU A 18 35.89 0.82 -6.53
N ALA A 19 36.52 -0.23 -6.02
CA ALA A 19 35.91 -1.57 -5.99
C ALA A 19 34.60 -1.57 -5.18
N LYS A 20 34.59 -0.92 -4.02
CA LYS A 20 33.39 -0.77 -3.20
C LYS A 20 32.28 -0.03 -3.92
N GLN A 21 32.58 1.08 -4.57
CA GLN A 21 31.60 1.83 -5.36
C GLN A 21 30.99 0.99 -6.50
N LYS A 22 31.80 0.16 -7.16
CA LYS A 22 31.30 -0.76 -8.18
C LYS A 22 30.37 -1.83 -7.60
N VAL A 23 30.72 -2.39 -6.45
CA VAL A 23 29.87 -3.37 -5.74
C VAL A 23 28.56 -2.72 -5.32
N ASP A 24 28.61 -1.57 -4.65
CA ASP A 24 27.42 -0.83 -4.21
C ASP A 24 26.48 -0.50 -5.41
N ALA A 25 27.04 -0.10 -6.54
CA ALA A 25 26.30 0.17 -7.76
C ALA A 25 25.65 -1.09 -8.37
N LEU A 26 26.36 -2.22 -8.35
CA LEU A 26 25.83 -3.50 -8.80
C LEU A 26 24.74 -4.04 -7.87
N GLU A 27 24.92 -3.94 -6.57
CA GLU A 27 23.92 -4.33 -5.58
C GLU A 27 22.64 -3.49 -5.69
N LYS A 28 22.80 -2.19 -5.89
CA LYS A 28 21.67 -1.29 -6.15
C LYS A 28 20.93 -1.74 -7.42
N ARG A 29 21.63 -1.94 -8.52
CA ARG A 29 21.03 -2.37 -9.79
C ARG A 29 20.36 -3.74 -9.70
N PHE A 30 20.98 -4.67 -8.99
CA PHE A 30 20.42 -5.99 -8.72
C PHE A 30 19.11 -5.90 -7.92
N THR A 31 19.12 -5.09 -6.86
CA THR A 31 17.92 -4.84 -6.03
C THR A 31 16.79 -4.20 -6.85
N GLU A 32 17.10 -3.19 -7.66
CA GLU A 32 16.13 -2.55 -8.55
C GLU A 32 15.45 -3.57 -9.48
N ILE A 33 16.21 -4.50 -10.06
CA ILE A 33 15.67 -5.57 -10.90
C ILE A 33 14.80 -6.53 -10.09
N LEU A 34 15.29 -6.99 -8.93
CA LEU A 34 14.54 -7.93 -8.07
C LEU A 34 13.17 -7.37 -7.64
N LEU A 35 13.10 -6.08 -7.33
CA LEU A 35 11.86 -5.42 -6.91
C LEU A 35 10.79 -5.35 -8.02
N THR A 36 11.18 -5.57 -9.28
CA THR A 36 10.23 -5.60 -10.41
C THR A 36 9.75 -7.00 -10.79
N ILE A 37 10.39 -8.04 -10.24
CA ILE A 37 10.05 -9.43 -10.56
C ILE A 37 8.81 -9.85 -9.75
N PRO A 38 7.72 -10.29 -10.41
CA PRO A 38 6.53 -10.78 -9.71
C PRO A 38 6.83 -12.08 -8.96
N ASN A 39 6.05 -12.34 -7.92
CA ASN A 39 6.10 -13.62 -7.21
C ASN A 39 5.69 -14.79 -8.11
N ILE A 40 6.23 -15.96 -7.81
CA ILE A 40 5.82 -17.21 -8.46
C ILE A 40 4.39 -17.52 -8.05
N GLN A 41 3.54 -17.76 -9.04
CA GLN A 41 2.16 -18.16 -8.82
C GLN A 41 2.09 -19.54 -8.15
N HIS A 42 1.08 -19.73 -7.31
CA HIS A 42 0.76 -21.07 -6.80
C HIS A 42 0.29 -21.97 -7.94
N GLU A 43 0.59 -23.27 -7.88
CA GLU A 43 0.27 -24.26 -8.92
C GLU A 43 -1.23 -24.38 -9.27
N SER A 44 -2.11 -23.99 -8.32
CA SER A 44 -3.57 -23.98 -8.54
C SER A 44 -4.06 -22.79 -9.36
N VAL A 45 -3.20 -21.80 -9.64
CA VAL A 45 -3.58 -20.61 -10.42
C VAL A 45 -3.47 -20.96 -11.91
N PRO A 46 -4.57 -20.89 -12.67
CA PRO A 46 -4.52 -21.16 -14.11
C PRO A 46 -3.68 -20.11 -14.84
N VAL A 47 -2.99 -20.53 -15.88
CA VAL A 47 -2.28 -19.61 -16.77
C VAL A 47 -3.30 -19.00 -17.73
N GLY A 48 -3.39 -17.66 -17.75
CA GLY A 48 -4.32 -16.93 -18.60
C GLY A 48 -3.75 -15.58 -19.04
N LYS A 49 -4.35 -14.98 -20.05
CA LYS A 49 -3.95 -13.66 -20.57
C LYS A 49 -4.50 -12.50 -19.76
N ASP A 50 -5.73 -12.67 -19.28
CA ASP A 50 -6.48 -11.67 -18.52
C ASP A 50 -7.55 -12.33 -17.63
N GLU A 51 -8.34 -11.51 -16.94
CA GLU A 51 -9.37 -11.95 -16.02
C GLU A 51 -10.51 -12.78 -16.66
N SER A 52 -10.69 -12.76 -17.96
CA SER A 52 -11.70 -13.59 -18.64
C SER A 52 -11.42 -15.07 -18.57
N GLU A 53 -10.16 -15.43 -18.31
CA GLU A 53 -9.71 -16.82 -18.17
C GLU A 53 -9.70 -17.29 -16.69
N ASN A 54 -10.19 -16.48 -15.76
CA ASN A 54 -10.32 -16.85 -14.36
C ASN A 54 -11.34 -17.99 -14.20
N VAL A 55 -10.98 -18.99 -13.38
CA VAL A 55 -11.82 -20.14 -13.09
C VAL A 55 -12.57 -19.94 -11.79
N GLU A 56 -13.89 -20.05 -11.82
CA GLU A 56 -14.71 -19.99 -10.62
C GLU A 56 -14.41 -21.22 -9.71
N VAL A 57 -13.86 -20.96 -8.53
CA VAL A 57 -13.49 -22.02 -7.57
C VAL A 57 -14.70 -22.54 -6.81
N ARG A 58 -15.60 -21.65 -6.40
CA ARG A 58 -16.85 -22.00 -5.71
C ARG A 58 -17.84 -20.85 -5.77
N ARG A 59 -19.11 -21.20 -5.63
CA ARG A 59 -20.21 -20.25 -5.46
C ARG A 59 -20.85 -20.46 -4.11
N TRP A 60 -21.21 -19.38 -3.42
CA TRP A 60 -21.91 -19.42 -2.15
C TRP A 60 -23.10 -18.45 -2.15
N GLY A 61 -24.25 -18.93 -1.65
CA GLY A 61 -25.46 -18.14 -1.57
C GLY A 61 -26.12 -17.90 -2.93
N THR A 62 -27.25 -17.24 -2.89
CA THR A 62 -28.01 -16.80 -4.07
C THR A 62 -28.18 -15.29 -3.99
N PRO A 63 -27.75 -14.50 -5.00
CA PRO A 63 -28.01 -13.07 -5.04
C PRO A 63 -29.50 -12.79 -4.92
N ARG A 64 -29.85 -11.76 -4.16
CA ARG A 64 -31.23 -11.31 -4.03
C ARG A 64 -31.70 -10.72 -5.36
N GLU A 65 -32.85 -11.16 -5.83
CA GLU A 65 -33.57 -10.50 -6.92
C GLU A 65 -34.43 -9.38 -6.35
N PHE A 66 -34.44 -8.22 -7.01
CA PHE A 66 -35.23 -7.08 -6.61
C PHE A 66 -36.41 -6.91 -7.57
N ASP A 67 -37.57 -6.58 -7.03
CA ASP A 67 -38.80 -6.29 -7.75
C ASP A 67 -38.98 -4.79 -8.08
N PHE A 68 -37.93 -4.02 -7.90
CA PHE A 68 -37.84 -2.59 -8.17
C PHE A 68 -36.57 -2.25 -8.93
N GLU A 69 -36.51 -1.08 -9.54
CA GLU A 69 -35.33 -0.55 -10.24
C GLU A 69 -34.20 -0.29 -9.23
N VAL A 70 -33.11 -1.01 -9.39
CA VAL A 70 -31.91 -0.87 -8.54
C VAL A 70 -31.16 0.39 -8.96
N LYS A 71 -30.90 1.27 -8.00
CA LYS A 71 -30.08 2.47 -8.16
C LYS A 71 -28.70 2.25 -7.62
N ASP A 72 -27.73 2.92 -8.19
CA ASP A 72 -26.35 2.90 -7.71
C ASP A 72 -26.17 3.75 -6.42
N HIS A 73 -24.98 3.71 -5.87
CA HIS A 73 -24.67 4.40 -4.62
C HIS A 73 -24.65 5.93 -4.76
N VAL A 74 -24.44 6.47 -5.95
CA VAL A 74 -24.45 7.91 -6.21
C VAL A 74 -25.88 8.42 -6.10
N ASP A 75 -26.81 7.78 -6.81
CA ASP A 75 -28.23 8.15 -6.83
C ASP A 75 -28.87 7.99 -5.46
N VAL A 76 -28.57 6.90 -4.74
CA VAL A 76 -29.09 6.66 -3.40
C VAL A 76 -28.44 7.58 -2.37
N GLY A 77 -27.15 7.86 -2.51
CA GLY A 77 -26.39 8.64 -1.54
C GLY A 77 -26.59 10.15 -1.64
N ALA A 78 -26.81 10.68 -2.83
CA ALA A 78 -26.93 12.12 -3.06
C ALA A 78 -27.97 12.80 -2.15
N PRO A 79 -29.21 12.33 -2.03
CA PRO A 79 -30.21 12.93 -1.14
C PRO A 79 -29.88 12.77 0.34
N LEU A 80 -28.98 11.86 0.69
CA LEU A 80 -28.53 11.61 2.07
C LEU A 80 -27.28 12.41 2.46
N GLY A 81 -26.67 13.14 1.52
CA GLY A 81 -25.51 14.01 1.74
C GLY A 81 -24.18 13.45 1.24
N LEU A 82 -24.19 12.45 0.35
CA LEU A 82 -23.00 12.05 -0.41
C LEU A 82 -22.88 12.98 -1.61
N ASP A 83 -21.78 13.75 -1.68
CA ASP A 83 -21.62 14.88 -2.59
C ASP A 83 -20.28 14.78 -3.33
N PHE A 84 -20.31 14.23 -4.52
CA PHE A 84 -19.12 14.10 -5.37
C PHE A 84 -18.76 15.41 -6.08
N ASP A 85 -19.73 16.27 -6.35
CA ASP A 85 -19.47 17.56 -7.03
C ASP A 85 -18.65 18.50 -6.14
N THR A 86 -18.97 18.57 -4.86
CA THR A 86 -18.18 19.32 -3.89
C THR A 86 -16.79 18.74 -3.76
N ALA A 87 -16.66 17.42 -3.63
CA ALA A 87 -15.37 16.77 -3.53
C ALA A 87 -14.51 16.99 -4.77
N ALA A 88 -15.09 16.96 -5.96
CA ALA A 88 -14.39 17.21 -7.21
C ALA A 88 -13.81 18.63 -7.31
N LYS A 89 -14.53 19.64 -6.76
CA LYS A 89 -14.04 21.02 -6.69
C LYS A 89 -12.88 21.20 -5.70
N GLU A 90 -12.89 20.43 -4.61
CA GLU A 90 -11.89 20.55 -3.54
C GLU A 90 -10.63 19.74 -3.81
N SER A 91 -10.77 18.52 -4.37
CA SER A 91 -9.67 17.55 -4.45
C SER A 91 -9.58 16.84 -5.81
N GLY A 92 -10.55 16.99 -6.67
CA GLY A 92 -10.60 16.29 -7.96
C GLY A 92 -11.58 15.11 -7.97
N ALA A 93 -11.68 14.44 -9.10
CA ALA A 93 -12.52 13.25 -9.28
C ALA A 93 -12.12 12.14 -8.31
N ARG A 94 -13.07 11.28 -7.97
CA ARG A 94 -12.91 10.10 -7.09
C ARG A 94 -12.69 10.41 -5.61
N PHE A 95 -12.85 11.65 -5.20
CA PHE A 95 -13.01 11.99 -3.80
C PHE A 95 -14.49 12.07 -3.46
N ALA A 96 -14.83 11.83 -2.20
CA ALA A 96 -16.21 11.92 -1.71
C ALA A 96 -16.29 12.94 -0.58
N PHE A 97 -17.27 13.84 -0.67
CA PHE A 97 -17.62 14.74 0.41
C PHE A 97 -18.93 14.21 1.06
N MET A 98 -18.91 14.05 2.35
CA MET A 98 -20.03 13.50 3.11
C MET A 98 -20.50 14.50 4.15
N ARG A 99 -21.85 14.71 4.23
CA ARG A 99 -22.44 15.58 5.24
C ARG A 99 -23.68 14.95 5.90
N GLY A 100 -24.01 15.44 7.07
CA GLY A 100 -25.22 15.04 7.78
C GLY A 100 -25.23 13.56 8.15
N GLN A 101 -26.32 12.88 7.79
CA GLN A 101 -26.53 11.48 8.20
C GLN A 101 -25.55 10.50 7.54
N ILE A 102 -25.16 10.74 6.28
CA ILE A 102 -24.21 9.84 5.61
C ILE A 102 -22.81 9.92 6.24
N ALA A 103 -22.37 11.10 6.66
CA ALA A 103 -21.11 11.25 7.40
C ALA A 103 -21.17 10.55 8.76
N ARG A 104 -22.32 10.63 9.44
CA ARG A 104 -22.54 9.89 10.69
C ARG A 104 -22.52 8.37 10.47
N LEU A 105 -23.16 7.90 9.40
CA LEU A 105 -23.18 6.48 9.02
C LEU A 105 -21.78 5.97 8.72
N HIS A 106 -20.99 6.70 7.93
CA HIS A 106 -19.60 6.36 7.64
C HIS A 106 -18.78 6.15 8.94
N ARG A 107 -18.87 7.07 9.87
CA ARG A 107 -18.20 6.96 11.17
C ARG A 107 -18.72 5.77 12.00
N ALA A 108 -20.03 5.54 11.99
CA ALA A 108 -20.64 4.43 12.73
C ALA A 108 -20.18 3.06 12.17
N LEU A 109 -20.09 2.94 10.84
CA LEU A 109 -19.58 1.74 10.19
C LEU A 109 -18.10 1.48 10.49
N ALA A 110 -17.27 2.52 10.48
CA ALA A 110 -15.85 2.39 10.85
C ALA A 110 -15.71 1.89 12.28
N GLN A 111 -16.46 2.46 13.22
CA GLN A 111 -16.45 2.02 14.62
C GLN A 111 -16.99 0.59 14.76
N PHE A 112 -18.08 0.25 14.08
CA PHE A 112 -18.63 -1.11 14.09
C PHE A 112 -17.64 -2.16 13.61
N MET A 113 -16.92 -1.88 12.52
CA MET A 113 -15.89 -2.79 12.01
C MET A 113 -14.73 -2.96 12.97
N LEU A 114 -14.22 -1.88 13.57
CA LEU A 114 -13.17 -1.95 14.56
C LEU A 114 -13.61 -2.72 15.81
N ASP A 115 -14.80 -2.43 16.34
CA ASP A 115 -15.37 -3.12 17.50
C ASP A 115 -15.55 -4.63 17.24
N THR A 116 -16.04 -5.00 16.07
CA THR A 116 -16.18 -6.41 15.67
C THR A 116 -14.83 -7.11 15.64
N HIS A 117 -13.82 -6.51 15.00
CA HIS A 117 -12.51 -7.13 14.91
C HIS A 117 -11.80 -7.24 16.24
N THR A 118 -11.90 -6.23 17.09
CA THR A 118 -11.22 -6.22 18.39
C THR A 118 -11.91 -7.11 19.42
N ARG A 119 -13.24 -7.15 19.44
CA ARG A 119 -14.00 -7.90 20.45
C ARG A 119 -14.26 -9.35 20.07
N GLU A 120 -14.51 -9.63 18.77
CA GLU A 120 -14.95 -10.94 18.34
C GLU A 120 -13.82 -11.73 17.65
N ASN A 121 -12.92 -11.05 16.91
CA ASN A 121 -11.90 -11.71 16.09
C ASN A 121 -10.49 -11.67 16.71
N GLY A 122 -10.33 -11.05 17.88
CA GLY A 122 -9.08 -11.00 18.65
C GLY A 122 -7.98 -10.16 17.99
N TYR A 123 -8.35 -9.11 17.26
CA TYR A 123 -7.40 -8.14 16.71
C TYR A 123 -7.05 -7.08 17.74
N VAL A 124 -5.83 -6.56 17.65
CA VAL A 124 -5.39 -5.36 18.38
C VAL A 124 -5.57 -4.16 17.46
N GLU A 125 -6.31 -3.15 17.96
CA GLU A 125 -6.49 -1.90 17.24
C GLU A 125 -5.21 -1.06 17.30
N CYS A 126 -4.80 -0.53 16.14
CA CYS A 126 -3.66 0.35 16.00
C CYS A 126 -4.09 1.69 15.42
N TYR A 127 -3.48 2.77 15.90
CA TYR A 127 -3.53 4.08 15.26
C TYR A 127 -2.18 4.33 14.58
N THR A 128 -2.18 4.55 13.27
CA THR A 128 -0.97 4.55 12.45
C THR A 128 -0.74 5.89 11.75
N PRO A 129 0.50 6.24 11.40
CA PRO A 129 0.79 7.39 10.55
C PRO A 129 0.13 7.25 9.16
N TYR A 130 -0.34 8.37 8.60
CA TYR A 130 -0.92 8.42 7.25
C TYR A 130 0.08 8.86 6.18
N ILE A 131 1.20 9.46 6.60
CA ILE A 131 2.31 9.87 5.75
C ILE A 131 3.54 9.07 6.16
N VAL A 132 4.14 8.37 5.20
CA VAL A 132 5.22 7.42 5.44
C VAL A 132 6.40 7.63 4.50
N THR A 133 7.56 7.06 4.83
CA THR A 133 8.76 7.10 4.01
C THR A 133 8.68 6.17 2.81
N ALA A 134 9.53 6.38 1.81
CA ALA A 134 9.66 5.49 0.67
C ALA A 134 10.04 4.04 1.08
N SER A 135 10.91 3.89 2.08
CA SER A 135 11.29 2.56 2.60
C SER A 135 10.12 1.81 3.21
N THR A 136 9.21 2.51 3.89
CA THR A 136 7.96 1.93 4.42
C THR A 136 7.03 1.45 3.29
N MET A 137 7.00 2.15 2.16
CA MET A 137 6.22 1.76 0.99
C MET A 137 6.82 0.56 0.23
N GLN A 138 8.12 0.36 0.31
CA GLN A 138 8.79 -0.79 -0.32
C GLN A 138 8.48 -2.10 0.41
N GLY A 139 8.30 -2.08 1.73
CA GLY A 139 8.05 -3.27 2.53
C GLY A 139 6.90 -4.15 2.00
N PRO A 140 5.69 -3.64 1.82
CA PRO A 140 4.55 -4.36 1.26
C PRO A 140 4.51 -4.34 -0.28
N GLY A 141 5.55 -3.87 -0.97
CA GLY A 141 5.66 -3.90 -2.44
C GLY A 141 4.90 -2.80 -3.18
N GLN A 142 4.53 -1.70 -2.52
CA GLN A 142 3.92 -0.55 -3.19
C GLN A 142 4.92 0.16 -4.11
N LEU A 143 6.16 0.32 -3.66
CA LEU A 143 7.25 0.83 -4.45
C LEU A 143 8.20 -0.30 -4.90
N PRO A 144 8.81 -0.20 -6.08
CA PRO A 144 8.64 0.87 -7.09
C PRO A 144 7.43 0.67 -8.01
N LYS A 145 6.78 -0.50 -7.98
CA LYS A 145 5.85 -0.97 -9.02
C LYS A 145 4.60 -0.08 -9.19
N PHE A 146 4.05 0.44 -8.08
CA PHE A 146 2.80 1.19 -8.07
C PHE A 146 2.99 2.67 -7.75
N GLU A 147 4.16 3.24 -8.03
CA GLU A 147 4.46 4.65 -7.73
C GLU A 147 3.47 5.62 -8.38
N GLU A 148 2.99 5.32 -9.58
CA GLU A 148 2.01 6.14 -10.31
C GLU A 148 0.65 6.22 -9.59
N ASP A 149 0.31 5.22 -8.77
CA ASP A 149 -0.93 5.16 -8.00
C ASP A 149 -0.82 5.85 -6.63
N LEU A 150 0.34 6.38 -6.27
CA LEU A 150 0.58 6.97 -4.96
C LEU A 150 0.47 8.50 -5.00
N PHE A 151 -0.07 9.05 -3.92
CA PHE A 151 0.08 10.47 -3.61
C PHE A 151 1.40 10.72 -2.89
N ALA A 152 2.27 11.51 -3.50
CA ALA A 152 3.53 11.94 -2.90
C ALA A 152 3.35 13.22 -2.09
N ALA A 153 4.06 13.34 -0.97
CA ALA A 153 4.13 14.51 -0.14
C ALA A 153 5.58 14.91 0.09
N LYS A 154 5.87 16.20 0.11
CA LYS A 154 7.19 16.71 0.45
C LYS A 154 7.19 17.20 1.88
N LYS A 155 8.18 16.80 2.66
CA LYS A 155 8.39 17.35 3.98
C LYS A 155 8.80 18.82 3.83
N GLY A 156 8.00 19.73 4.40
CA GLY A 156 8.24 21.16 4.31
C GLY A 156 9.54 21.58 5.00
N GLY A 157 10.19 22.59 4.47
CA GLY A 157 11.40 23.19 5.01
C GLY A 157 12.10 24.03 3.94
N ALA A 158 12.48 25.26 4.27
CA ALA A 158 13.16 26.17 3.35
C ALA A 158 14.63 25.76 3.10
N PHE A 159 15.19 24.88 3.94
CA PHE A 159 16.61 24.54 3.95
C PHE A 159 16.78 23.03 4.20
N GLY A 160 17.27 22.31 3.21
CA GLY A 160 17.64 20.90 3.31
C GLY A 160 17.18 20.03 2.15
N GLU A 161 17.73 18.84 2.06
CA GLU A 161 17.26 17.80 1.14
C GLU A 161 15.80 17.47 1.46
N GLN A 162 14.93 17.62 0.48
CA GLN A 162 13.51 17.31 0.63
C GLN A 162 13.34 15.79 0.56
N GLU A 163 13.10 15.18 1.70
CA GLU A 163 12.73 13.78 1.75
C GLU A 163 11.33 13.61 1.15
N GLN A 164 11.22 12.72 0.15
CA GLN A 164 9.94 12.37 -0.43
C GLN A 164 9.20 11.42 0.49
N MET A 165 7.99 11.80 0.85
CA MET A 165 7.06 11.03 1.65
C MET A 165 5.86 10.63 0.80
N TYR A 166 5.06 9.70 1.27
CA TYR A 166 3.86 9.21 0.58
C TYR A 166 2.68 9.12 1.53
N LEU A 167 1.48 9.42 1.03
CA LEU A 167 0.25 9.15 1.74
C LEU A 167 -0.07 7.66 1.60
N VAL A 168 -0.50 7.02 2.68
CA VAL A 168 -0.77 5.57 2.67
C VAL A 168 -1.94 5.21 1.77
N PRO A 169 -1.77 4.26 0.83
CA PRO A 169 -2.87 3.75 0.00
C PRO A 169 -3.72 2.70 0.73
N THR A 170 -3.23 2.20 1.85
CA THR A 170 -3.85 1.20 2.71
C THR A 170 -3.16 1.18 4.08
N ALA A 171 -3.91 0.85 5.14
CA ALA A 171 -3.36 0.65 6.48
C ALA A 171 -2.34 -0.50 6.54
N GLU A 172 -2.42 -1.45 5.62
CA GLU A 172 -1.49 -2.57 5.50
C GLU A 172 -0.03 -2.11 5.48
N VAL A 173 0.27 -1.01 4.78
CA VAL A 173 1.63 -0.46 4.68
C VAL A 173 2.25 -0.21 6.06
N THR A 174 1.52 0.42 6.95
CA THR A 174 2.01 0.73 8.30
C THR A 174 1.93 -0.46 9.24
N LEU A 175 0.85 -1.23 9.17
CA LEU A 175 0.64 -2.40 10.01
C LEU A 175 1.68 -3.50 9.75
N THR A 176 2.04 -3.76 8.50
CA THR A 176 3.07 -4.75 8.16
C THR A 176 4.45 -4.28 8.57
N ASN A 177 4.75 -2.99 8.39
CA ASN A 177 6.07 -2.45 8.72
C ASN A 177 6.36 -2.36 10.22
N GLN A 178 5.38 -2.50 11.10
CA GLN A 178 5.65 -2.54 12.56
C GLN A 178 6.60 -3.69 12.95
N VAL A 179 6.68 -4.72 12.14
CA VAL A 179 7.57 -5.88 12.37
C VAL A 179 8.69 -5.99 11.34
N ALA A 180 8.85 -5.00 10.48
CA ALA A 180 9.89 -5.00 9.45
C ALA A 180 11.28 -5.09 10.08
N GLY A 181 12.10 -6.03 9.58
CA GLY A 181 13.44 -6.29 10.11
C GLY A 181 13.48 -6.95 11.49
N MET A 182 12.35 -7.33 12.09
CA MET A 182 12.29 -8.01 13.37
C MET A 182 12.33 -9.53 13.22
N MET A 183 12.99 -10.20 14.14
CA MET A 183 12.90 -11.64 14.31
C MET A 183 11.86 -11.94 15.40
N LEU A 184 10.72 -12.47 14.99
CA LEU A 184 9.62 -12.79 15.91
C LEU A 184 9.76 -14.21 16.46
N SER A 185 9.37 -14.40 17.73
CA SER A 185 9.23 -15.72 18.30
C SER A 185 7.95 -16.39 17.78
N TYR A 186 7.97 -17.69 17.57
CA TYR A 186 6.77 -18.45 17.23
C TYR A 186 5.63 -18.26 18.24
N LYS A 187 5.95 -17.99 19.49
CA LYS A 187 4.97 -17.72 20.55
C LYS A 187 4.21 -16.41 20.39
N ASP A 188 4.77 -15.48 19.61
CA ASP A 188 4.18 -14.16 19.33
C ASP A 188 3.22 -14.20 18.15
N LEU A 189 3.08 -15.36 17.50
CA LEU A 189 2.23 -15.57 16.33
C LEU A 189 0.95 -16.35 16.69
N PRO A 190 -0.17 -16.08 16.01
CA PRO A 190 -0.35 -15.07 14.97
C PRO A 190 -0.46 -13.66 15.53
N LEU A 191 0.14 -12.69 14.84
CA LEU A 191 -0.01 -11.26 15.13
C LEU A 191 -1.23 -10.73 14.37
N LYS A 192 -2.28 -10.36 15.09
CA LYS A 192 -3.53 -9.86 14.52
C LYS A 192 -3.70 -8.40 14.86
N VAL A 193 -3.62 -7.53 13.87
CA VAL A 193 -3.74 -6.08 14.04
C VAL A 193 -4.72 -5.48 13.04
N THR A 194 -5.39 -4.40 13.42
CA THR A 194 -6.33 -3.68 12.58
C THR A 194 -6.21 -2.18 12.78
N ALA A 195 -6.51 -1.40 11.74
CA ALA A 195 -6.56 0.05 11.82
C ALA A 195 -7.63 0.60 10.87
N HIS A 196 -8.26 1.70 11.26
CA HIS A 196 -9.07 2.52 10.37
C HIS A 196 -8.23 3.72 9.91
N THR A 197 -7.97 3.82 8.62
CA THR A 197 -7.22 4.93 8.01
C THR A 197 -7.92 5.44 6.75
N PRO A 198 -7.73 6.71 6.36
CA PRO A 198 -7.94 7.07 4.97
C PRO A 198 -6.97 6.27 4.08
N CYS A 199 -7.39 6.01 2.84
CA CYS A 199 -6.61 5.28 1.86
C CYS A 199 -6.51 6.14 0.59
N PHE A 200 -5.31 6.64 0.29
CA PHE A 200 -5.07 7.59 -0.80
C PHE A 200 -4.53 6.87 -2.03
N ARG A 201 -5.34 6.78 -3.08
CA ARG A 201 -4.97 6.19 -4.36
C ARG A 201 -5.31 7.15 -5.49
N SER A 202 -4.37 7.39 -6.42
CA SER A 202 -4.63 8.21 -7.58
C SER A 202 -5.49 7.48 -8.62
N GLU A 203 -5.57 6.15 -8.55
CA GLU A 203 -6.30 5.28 -9.48
C GLU A 203 -5.88 5.52 -10.95
N ALA A 204 -4.58 5.77 -11.17
CA ALA A 204 -4.04 6.15 -12.47
C ALA A 204 -4.29 5.09 -13.56
N GLY A 205 -4.40 3.80 -13.19
CA GLY A 205 -4.66 2.70 -14.11
C GLY A 205 -6.12 2.26 -14.24
N ALA A 206 -7.07 2.86 -13.48
CA ALA A 206 -8.46 2.42 -13.45
C ALA A 206 -9.31 3.07 -14.56
N TYR A 207 -9.04 2.74 -15.80
CA TYR A 207 -9.77 3.26 -16.94
C TYR A 207 -11.21 2.71 -17.00
N GLY A 208 -12.20 3.55 -16.69
CA GLY A 208 -13.61 3.31 -17.02
C GLY A 208 -14.40 2.37 -16.12
N ARG A 209 -13.85 1.94 -14.99
CA ARG A 209 -14.58 1.21 -13.94
C ARG A 209 -14.68 2.06 -12.70
N ASP A 210 -15.89 2.29 -12.20
CA ASP A 210 -16.18 3.04 -10.96
C ASP A 210 -15.57 4.45 -10.91
N THR A 211 -15.75 5.21 -11.98
CA THR A 211 -15.28 6.61 -12.07
C THR A 211 -16.41 7.59 -11.87
#